data_41a5098a4972b3e0e96772fb66c9d3f8
#
_entry.id   41a5098a4972b3e0e96772fb66c9d3f8
#
_cell.length_a   1.000
_cell.length_b   1.000
_cell.length_c   1.000
_cell.angle_alpha   90.00
_cell.angle_beta   90.00
_cell.angle_gamma   90.00
#
_symmetry.space_group_name_H-M   'P 1'
#
loop_
_entity.id
_entity.type
_entity.pdbx_description
1 polymer ?
#
loop_
_entity_poly.entity_id
_entity_poly.type
_entity_poly.pdbx_seq_one_letter_code
_entity_poly.pdbx_strand_id
1 'polypeptide(L)'
;MKKIFQVSYLSILICLMMFILSSCGFDKNNATISDISYDNNKDEYEVYVKENGKYVPFLVLQSDYQEGKTLLLRKECLPEVRRFNDYSSYYEDSEIDQFLSNEYITYLDEISDKVESVDIIIAAKEALVKCENICNQINRKVFLLSLEELCLSGEYDVIEGEEIKYFENYHNRLCLLDGKPITWMLRTPDNYAVSLNYVYTGENRLTAQNAFDSAGVRPAFCIDSSTKILYEKYSGGERFVVK
;
A
#
# COMPACT_ATOMS: atom_id res chain seq x y z
N MET A 1 -42.61 -41.12 -22.31
CA MET A 1 -42.30 -39.75 -22.78
C MET A 1 -42.49 -38.62 -21.74
N LYS A 2 -43.24 -38.80 -20.63
CA LYS A 2 -43.45 -37.74 -19.61
C LYS A 2 -42.27 -37.50 -18.63
N LYS A 3 -41.35 -38.46 -18.45
CA LYS A 3 -40.24 -38.32 -17.48
C LYS A 3 -39.03 -37.52 -17.98
N ILE A 4 -38.81 -37.41 -19.30
CA ILE A 4 -37.68 -36.69 -19.90
C ILE A 4 -37.90 -35.18 -19.82
N PHE A 5 -39.12 -34.69 -19.91
CA PHE A 5 -39.43 -33.27 -19.79
C PHE A 5 -39.29 -32.68 -18.38
N GLN A 6 -39.49 -33.50 -17.35
CA GLN A 6 -39.35 -33.03 -15.94
C GLN A 6 -37.88 -32.82 -15.53
N VAL A 7 -36.95 -33.60 -16.05
CA VAL A 7 -35.51 -33.46 -15.77
C VAL A 7 -34.95 -32.19 -16.44
N SER A 8 -35.43 -31.85 -17.62
CA SER A 8 -35.01 -30.63 -18.34
C SER A 8 -35.45 -29.33 -17.65
N TYR A 9 -36.66 -29.30 -17.07
CA TYR A 9 -37.16 -28.14 -16.35
C TYR A 9 -36.42 -27.89 -15.01
N LEU A 10 -36.07 -28.97 -14.29
CA LEU A 10 -35.34 -28.87 -13.04
C LEU A 10 -33.89 -28.39 -13.25
N SER A 11 -33.22 -28.85 -14.30
CA SER A 11 -31.87 -28.37 -14.66
C SER A 11 -31.87 -26.91 -15.12
N ILE A 12 -32.88 -26.46 -15.85
CA ILE A 12 -33.02 -25.05 -16.26
C ILE A 12 -33.31 -24.17 -15.04
N LEU A 13 -34.14 -24.64 -14.09
CA LEU A 13 -34.45 -23.89 -12.87
C LEU A 13 -33.24 -23.79 -11.94
N ILE A 14 -32.40 -24.82 -11.84
CA ILE A 14 -31.17 -24.84 -11.06
C ILE A 14 -30.12 -23.92 -11.72
N CYS A 15 -30.00 -23.94 -13.07
CA CYS A 15 -29.14 -22.99 -13.76
C CYS A 15 -29.63 -21.54 -13.61
N LEU A 16 -30.93 -21.27 -13.66
CA LEU A 16 -31.47 -19.93 -13.43
C LEU A 16 -31.25 -19.46 -11.97
N MET A 17 -31.40 -20.34 -10.98
CA MET A 17 -31.08 -20.02 -9.59
C MET A 17 -29.59 -19.77 -9.38
N MET A 18 -28.68 -20.48 -10.05
CA MET A 18 -27.24 -20.20 -9.96
C MET A 18 -26.88 -18.87 -10.62
N PHE A 19 -27.58 -18.43 -11.66
CA PHE A 19 -27.39 -17.10 -12.25
C PHE A 19 -27.93 -15.96 -11.38
N ILE A 20 -28.94 -16.19 -10.55
CA ILE A 20 -29.49 -15.17 -9.65
C ILE A 20 -28.59 -14.99 -8.41
N LEU A 21 -27.82 -16.03 -8.03
CA LEU A 21 -26.89 -15.96 -6.88
C LEU A 21 -25.54 -15.33 -7.23
N SER A 22 -25.23 -15.09 -8.50
CA SER A 22 -23.95 -14.54 -8.95
C SER A 22 -23.94 -13.03 -9.23
N SER A 23 -25.03 -12.30 -8.99
CA SER A 23 -25.04 -10.83 -9.07
C SER A 23 -25.22 -10.21 -7.67
N CYS A 24 -24.38 -10.60 -6.72
CA CYS A 24 -24.16 -9.74 -5.55
C CYS A 24 -23.30 -8.58 -6.06
N GLY A 25 -23.91 -7.57 -6.67
CA GLY A 25 -23.24 -6.34 -7.04
C GLY A 25 -22.62 -5.73 -5.77
N PHE A 26 -21.40 -5.24 -5.87
CA PHE A 26 -20.71 -4.52 -4.80
C PHE A 26 -21.61 -3.39 -4.25
N ASP A 27 -22.00 -3.48 -2.99
CA ASP A 27 -22.84 -2.47 -2.33
C ASP A 27 -21.99 -1.31 -1.80
N LYS A 28 -21.81 -0.28 -2.59
CA LYS A 28 -21.04 0.92 -2.26
C LYS A 28 -21.49 1.61 -0.97
N ASN A 29 -22.76 1.46 -0.57
CA ASN A 29 -23.29 2.15 0.60
C ASN A 29 -23.00 1.41 1.91
N ASN A 30 -22.58 0.16 1.84
CA ASN A 30 -22.28 -0.65 3.01
C ASN A 30 -20.88 -1.28 2.97
N ALA A 31 -19.98 -0.70 2.20
CA ALA A 31 -18.65 -1.20 2.00
C ALA A 31 -17.74 -1.00 3.21
N THR A 32 -16.81 -1.93 3.39
CA THR A 32 -15.66 -1.82 4.26
C THR A 32 -14.42 -1.47 3.45
N ILE A 33 -13.34 -1.11 4.12
CA ILE A 33 -12.08 -0.81 3.43
C ILE A 33 -11.54 -2.04 2.69
N SER A 34 -11.71 -3.24 3.24
CA SER A 34 -11.28 -4.49 2.59
C SER A 34 -12.05 -4.81 1.32
N ASP A 35 -13.31 -4.39 1.19
CA ASP A 35 -14.12 -4.66 0.01
C ASP A 35 -13.61 -3.92 -1.24
N ILE A 36 -12.92 -2.79 -1.05
CA ILE A 36 -12.31 -1.98 -2.12
C ILE A 36 -10.80 -2.18 -2.23
N SER A 37 -10.20 -3.14 -1.55
CA SER A 37 -8.77 -3.41 -1.72
C SER A 37 -8.50 -4.01 -3.12
N TYR A 38 -7.31 -3.72 -3.68
CA TYR A 38 -6.94 -4.17 -5.02
C TYR A 38 -6.99 -5.69 -5.21
N ASP A 39 -6.72 -6.46 -4.17
CA ASP A 39 -6.84 -7.92 -4.17
C ASP A 39 -8.29 -8.40 -4.25
N ASN A 40 -9.25 -7.64 -3.74
CA ASN A 40 -10.68 -7.94 -3.77
C ASN A 40 -11.43 -7.22 -4.91
N ASN A 41 -11.04 -5.98 -5.24
CA ASN A 41 -11.71 -5.14 -6.24
C ASN A 41 -10.71 -4.33 -7.06
N LYS A 42 -10.33 -4.82 -8.23
CA LYS A 42 -9.33 -4.16 -9.09
C LYS A 42 -9.82 -2.88 -9.78
N ASP A 43 -11.12 -2.63 -9.80
CA ASP A 43 -11.71 -1.48 -10.46
C ASP A 43 -11.87 -0.29 -9.51
N GLU A 44 -12.08 -0.56 -8.21
CA GLU A 44 -12.30 0.45 -7.17
C GLU A 44 -11.43 0.16 -5.96
N TYR A 45 -10.19 0.62 -5.96
CA TYR A 45 -9.20 0.44 -4.90
C TYR A 45 -8.60 1.76 -4.42
N GLU A 46 -9.36 2.85 -4.52
CA GLU A 46 -8.96 4.17 -4.07
C GLU A 46 -9.90 4.69 -3.00
N VAL A 47 -9.33 5.21 -1.91
CA VAL A 47 -10.06 5.85 -0.84
C VAL A 47 -9.45 7.22 -0.53
N TYR A 48 -10.27 8.15 -0.11
CA TYR A 48 -9.80 9.47 0.32
C TYR A 48 -9.70 9.52 1.85
N VAL A 49 -8.54 9.93 2.32
CA VAL A 49 -8.23 10.16 3.73
C VAL A 49 -7.98 11.65 3.93
N LYS A 50 -8.40 12.17 5.06
CA LYS A 50 -8.14 13.58 5.40
C LYS A 50 -6.73 13.71 5.97
N GLU A 51 -5.91 14.49 5.26
CA GLU A 51 -4.50 14.78 5.58
C GLU A 51 -4.36 16.30 5.67
N ASN A 52 -4.00 16.84 6.85
CA ASN A 52 -3.93 18.29 7.11
C ASN A 52 -5.19 19.04 6.65
N GLY A 53 -6.37 18.53 6.96
CA GLY A 53 -7.66 19.12 6.63
C GLY A 53 -8.09 18.96 5.16
N LYS A 54 -7.32 18.28 4.31
CA LYS A 54 -7.64 18.07 2.89
C LYS A 54 -7.82 16.59 2.59
N TYR A 55 -8.76 16.25 1.74
CA TYR A 55 -8.92 14.89 1.24
C TYR A 55 -7.83 14.55 0.22
N VAL A 56 -7.05 13.53 0.52
CA VAL A 56 -5.94 13.02 -0.27
C VAL A 56 -6.23 11.57 -0.68
N PRO A 57 -5.99 11.17 -1.94
CA PRO A 57 -6.22 9.81 -2.38
C PRO A 57 -5.16 8.84 -1.86
N PHE A 58 -5.61 7.69 -1.38
CA PHE A 58 -4.82 6.54 -1.00
C PHE A 58 -5.25 5.31 -1.81
N LEU A 59 -4.28 4.51 -2.20
CA LEU A 59 -4.51 3.20 -2.79
C LEU A 59 -4.75 2.19 -1.66
N VAL A 60 -5.79 1.40 -1.78
CA VAL A 60 -6.08 0.29 -0.88
C VAL A 60 -5.52 -0.96 -1.52
N LEU A 61 -4.36 -1.44 -1.04
CA LEU A 61 -3.54 -2.41 -1.78
C LEU A 61 -3.87 -3.86 -1.46
N GLN A 62 -4.00 -4.19 -0.17
CA GLN A 62 -4.12 -5.56 0.29
C GLN A 62 -5.02 -5.63 1.52
N SER A 63 -6.06 -6.47 1.47
CA SER A 63 -7.09 -6.56 2.52
C SER A 63 -6.62 -7.24 3.80
N ASP A 64 -5.58 -8.05 3.71
CA ASP A 64 -5.03 -8.83 4.82
C ASP A 64 -3.49 -8.79 4.79
N TYR A 65 -2.95 -7.56 4.81
CA TYR A 65 -1.50 -7.34 4.90
C TYR A 65 -0.91 -7.91 6.19
N GLN A 66 -1.63 -7.77 7.29
CA GLN A 66 -1.55 -8.59 8.50
C GLN A 66 -2.97 -8.96 8.91
N GLU A 67 -3.12 -9.99 9.74
CA GLU A 67 -4.42 -10.51 10.16
C GLU A 67 -5.41 -9.39 10.53
N GLY A 68 -6.48 -9.28 9.75
CA GLY A 68 -7.54 -8.29 9.93
C GLY A 68 -7.15 -6.84 9.63
N LYS A 69 -6.02 -6.56 8.96
CA LYS A 69 -5.53 -5.21 8.69
C LYS A 69 -5.31 -4.97 7.20
N THR A 70 -5.94 -3.95 6.68
CA THR A 70 -5.85 -3.53 5.27
C THR A 70 -4.78 -2.47 5.07
N LEU A 71 -3.89 -2.69 4.11
CA LEU A 71 -2.80 -1.79 3.74
C LEU A 71 -3.29 -0.66 2.83
N LEU A 72 -2.99 0.56 3.22
CA LEU A 72 -3.17 1.77 2.43
C LEU A 72 -1.80 2.38 2.09
N LEU A 73 -1.68 2.89 0.87
CA LEU A 73 -0.51 3.61 0.39
C LEU A 73 -0.94 4.97 -0.18
N ARG A 74 -0.33 6.05 0.24
CA ARG A 74 -0.59 7.36 -0.36
C ARG A 74 -0.37 7.29 -1.87
N LYS A 75 -1.35 7.74 -2.68
CA LYS A 75 -1.32 7.58 -4.14
C LYS A 75 -0.18 8.36 -4.79
N GLU A 76 0.04 9.59 -4.37
CA GLU A 76 1.14 10.44 -4.81
C GLU A 76 2.15 10.65 -3.68
N CYS A 77 3.33 11.14 -3.97
CA CYS A 77 4.30 11.52 -2.95
C CYS A 77 3.80 12.71 -2.11
N LEU A 78 4.37 12.88 -0.93
CA LEU A 78 4.17 14.10 -0.13
C LEU A 78 4.60 15.33 -0.95
N PRO A 79 4.02 16.51 -0.68
CA PRO A 79 4.38 17.74 -1.39
C PRO A 79 5.86 18.13 -1.24
N GLU A 80 6.49 17.69 -0.16
CA GLU A 80 7.90 17.96 0.14
C GLU A 80 8.74 16.70 -0.01
N VAL A 81 9.84 16.81 -0.76
CA VAL A 81 10.88 15.78 -0.77
C VAL A 81 11.65 15.82 0.54
N ARG A 82 12.11 14.67 1.01
CA ARG A 82 12.87 14.55 2.26
C ARG A 82 14.11 13.69 2.04
N ARG A 83 15.13 13.88 2.86
CA ARG A 83 16.23 12.91 2.97
C ARG A 83 15.78 11.74 3.83
N PHE A 84 16.40 10.60 3.60
CA PHE A 84 16.14 9.43 4.43
C PHE A 84 16.85 9.55 5.77
N ASN A 85 18.14 9.89 5.75
CA ASN A 85 18.97 10.02 6.94
C ASN A 85 20.29 10.74 6.58
N ASP A 86 21.06 11.21 7.58
CA ASP A 86 22.35 11.86 7.35
C ASP A 86 23.44 10.91 6.84
N TYR A 87 23.58 9.71 7.44
CA TYR A 87 24.75 8.86 7.21
C TYR A 87 24.47 7.36 7.08
N SER A 88 23.22 6.91 7.17
CA SER A 88 22.89 5.48 7.20
C SER A 88 21.64 5.18 6.40
N SER A 89 21.67 4.06 5.69
CA SER A 89 20.49 3.47 5.04
C SER A 89 19.67 2.56 5.95
N TYR A 90 20.03 2.44 7.21
CA TYR A 90 19.28 1.68 8.19
C TYR A 90 17.96 2.39 8.54
N TYR A 91 16.83 1.67 8.40
CA TYR A 91 15.52 2.28 8.49
C TYR A 91 15.13 2.69 9.91
N GLU A 92 15.28 1.77 10.88
CA GLU A 92 14.89 2.04 12.26
C GLU A 92 15.68 3.23 12.83
N ASP A 93 14.97 4.17 13.42
CA ASP A 93 15.48 5.42 13.96
C ASP A 93 16.08 6.40 12.91
N SER A 94 15.93 6.13 11.60
CA SER A 94 16.27 7.11 10.57
C SER A 94 15.40 8.37 10.68
N GLU A 95 15.85 9.49 10.10
CA GLU A 95 15.06 10.73 10.10
C GLU A 95 13.70 10.55 9.44
N ILE A 96 13.63 9.72 8.38
CA ILE A 96 12.34 9.44 7.73
C ILE A 96 11.44 8.57 8.61
N ASP A 97 11.98 7.56 9.30
CA ASP A 97 11.20 6.74 10.23
C ASP A 97 10.65 7.59 11.39
N GLN A 98 11.48 8.46 11.96
CA GLN A 98 11.07 9.40 13.02
C GLN A 98 10.00 10.38 12.53
N PHE A 99 10.16 10.93 11.32
CA PHE A 99 9.17 11.79 10.70
C PHE A 99 7.82 11.09 10.52
N LEU A 100 7.82 9.88 9.96
CA LEU A 100 6.59 9.11 9.74
C LEU A 100 5.91 8.75 11.06
N SER A 101 6.68 8.34 12.06
CA SER A 101 6.17 7.87 13.35
C SER A 101 5.67 8.98 14.26
N ASN A 102 6.29 10.16 14.22
CA ASN A 102 6.03 11.23 15.20
C ASN A 102 5.31 12.44 14.59
N GLU A 103 5.58 12.78 13.33
CA GLU A 103 5.03 13.98 12.70
C GLU A 103 3.92 13.63 11.70
N TYR A 104 4.21 12.79 10.70
CA TYR A 104 3.24 12.48 9.65
C TYR A 104 1.95 11.84 10.19
N ILE A 105 2.03 10.98 11.20
CA ILE A 105 0.84 10.40 11.84
C ILE A 105 -0.15 11.46 12.31
N THR A 106 0.33 12.65 12.68
CA THR A 106 -0.52 13.76 13.11
C THR A 106 -1.21 14.46 11.96
N TYR A 107 -0.74 14.30 10.72
CA TYR A 107 -1.39 14.84 9.52
C TYR A 107 -2.64 14.07 9.12
N LEU A 108 -2.79 12.83 9.60
CA LEU A 108 -3.94 11.96 9.30
C LEU A 108 -5.20 12.34 10.09
N ASP A 109 -5.21 13.50 10.76
CA ASP A 109 -6.36 14.15 11.41
C ASP A 109 -7.34 13.17 12.09
N GLU A 110 -8.50 12.97 11.43
CA GLU A 110 -9.65 12.22 11.96
C GLU A 110 -9.45 10.71 12.03
N ILE A 111 -8.41 10.16 11.41
CA ILE A 111 -8.18 8.71 11.36
C ILE A 111 -6.91 8.24 12.08
N SER A 112 -6.17 9.14 12.72
CA SER A 112 -4.91 8.77 13.41
C SER A 112 -5.10 7.71 14.50
N ASP A 113 -6.27 7.67 15.12
CA ASP A 113 -6.68 6.66 16.10
C ASP A 113 -7.07 5.31 15.46
N LYS A 114 -7.41 5.29 14.17
CA LYS A 114 -7.73 4.08 13.39
C LYS A 114 -6.50 3.46 12.73
N VAL A 115 -5.38 4.20 12.69
CA VAL A 115 -4.13 3.67 12.14
C VAL A 115 -3.57 2.63 13.09
N GLU A 116 -3.56 1.38 12.61
CA GLU A 116 -3.13 0.20 13.36
C GLU A 116 -1.61 0.05 13.35
N SER A 117 -1.06 -0.42 14.47
CA SER A 117 0.33 -0.84 14.52
C SER A 117 0.50 -2.18 13.81
N VAL A 118 1.52 -2.28 12.99
CA VAL A 118 1.89 -3.50 12.26
C VAL A 118 3.36 -3.80 12.45
N ASP A 119 3.69 -5.07 12.41
CA ASP A 119 5.06 -5.54 12.45
C ASP A 119 5.62 -5.57 11.03
N ILE A 120 6.57 -4.71 10.73
CA ILE A 120 7.26 -4.68 9.44
C ILE A 120 8.64 -5.31 9.55
N ILE A 121 9.07 -5.96 8.48
CA ILE A 121 10.42 -6.53 8.37
C ILE A 121 11.34 -5.49 7.75
N ILE A 122 12.52 -5.33 8.34
CA ILE A 122 13.57 -4.42 7.88
C ILE A 122 14.92 -5.13 7.85
N ALA A 123 15.83 -4.69 7.01
CA ALA A 123 17.21 -5.13 7.06
C ALA A 123 17.84 -4.81 8.43
N ALA A 124 18.55 -5.76 9.02
CA ALA A 124 19.30 -5.52 10.25
C ALA A 124 20.56 -4.69 9.99
N LYS A 125 21.08 -4.01 11.00
CA LYS A 125 22.37 -3.27 10.89
C LYS A 125 23.52 -4.17 10.47
N GLU A 126 23.52 -5.41 10.93
CA GLU A 126 24.52 -6.42 10.58
C GLU A 126 24.45 -6.80 9.10
N ALA A 127 23.26 -6.81 8.50
CA ALA A 127 23.08 -7.06 7.06
C ALA A 127 23.83 -6.03 6.22
N LEU A 128 23.79 -4.76 6.61
CA LEU A 128 24.48 -3.67 5.89
C LEU A 128 26.02 -3.77 5.92
N VAL A 129 26.55 -4.45 6.92
CA VAL A 129 28.01 -4.62 7.10
C VAL A 129 28.49 -5.94 6.50
N LYS A 130 27.70 -7.00 6.64
CA LYS A 130 28.09 -8.36 6.25
C LYS A 130 27.61 -8.74 4.86
N CYS A 131 26.71 -7.95 4.25
CA CYS A 131 26.04 -8.30 3.00
C CYS A 131 25.31 -9.66 3.09
N GLU A 132 24.61 -9.90 4.18
CA GLU A 132 23.88 -11.12 4.47
C GLU A 132 22.39 -10.80 4.61
N ASN A 133 21.52 -11.76 4.28
CA ASN A 133 20.07 -11.65 4.50
C ASN A 133 19.76 -11.81 6.00
N ILE A 134 19.94 -10.73 6.75
CA ILE A 134 19.62 -10.64 8.18
C ILE A 134 18.57 -9.55 8.34
N CYS A 135 17.41 -9.92 8.87
CA CYS A 135 16.29 -9.01 9.07
C CYS A 135 15.92 -8.91 10.54
N ASN A 136 15.39 -7.75 10.92
CA ASN A 136 14.71 -7.49 12.18
C ASN A 136 13.23 -7.24 11.93
N GLN A 137 12.43 -7.41 12.96
CA GLN A 137 11.02 -7.04 12.96
C GLN A 137 10.84 -5.84 13.89
N ILE A 138 10.18 -4.80 13.40
CA ILE A 138 9.86 -3.60 14.18
C ILE A 138 8.38 -3.27 14.04
N ASN A 139 7.81 -2.66 15.09
CA ASN A 139 6.41 -2.28 15.10
C ASN A 139 6.25 -0.82 14.69
N ARG A 140 5.42 -0.53 13.67
CA ARG A 140 5.17 0.84 13.16
C ARG A 140 3.70 1.04 12.80
N LYS A 141 3.24 2.27 12.99
CA LYS A 141 1.92 2.72 12.50
C LYS A 141 1.99 3.22 11.07
N VAL A 142 3.00 4.02 10.76
CA VAL A 142 3.26 4.53 9.41
C VAL A 142 4.66 4.17 8.99
N PHE A 143 4.83 3.72 7.76
CA PHE A 143 6.11 3.19 7.26
C PHE A 143 6.28 3.41 5.75
N LEU A 144 7.48 3.15 5.25
CA LEU A 144 7.76 3.04 3.81
C LEU A 144 7.63 1.57 3.38
N LEU A 145 7.21 1.35 2.14
CA LEU A 145 7.25 0.02 1.54
C LEU A 145 8.69 -0.43 1.28
N SER A 146 8.87 -1.76 1.23
CA SER A 146 10.15 -2.39 0.90
C SER A 146 10.28 -2.66 -0.60
N LEU A 147 11.46 -3.11 -1.00
CA LEU A 147 11.75 -3.56 -2.35
C LEU A 147 10.93 -4.81 -2.70
N GLU A 148 10.89 -5.79 -1.79
CA GLU A 148 10.13 -7.03 -1.95
C GLU A 148 8.64 -6.77 -2.14
N GLU A 149 8.05 -5.89 -1.32
CA GLU A 149 6.64 -5.50 -1.43
C GLU A 149 6.30 -4.87 -2.79
N LEU A 150 7.28 -4.32 -3.49
CA LEU A 150 7.12 -3.80 -4.84
C LEU A 150 7.36 -4.86 -5.93
N CYS A 151 7.47 -6.15 -5.61
CA CYS A 151 7.84 -7.22 -6.55
C CYS A 151 9.16 -6.92 -7.26
N LEU A 152 10.15 -6.44 -6.51
CA LEU A 152 11.50 -6.13 -6.97
C LEU A 152 12.50 -6.91 -6.11
N SER A 153 13.63 -7.27 -6.69
CA SER A 153 14.75 -7.88 -5.98
C SER A 153 15.97 -6.97 -6.04
N GLY A 154 16.69 -6.84 -4.93
CA GLY A 154 17.96 -6.13 -4.87
C GLY A 154 19.14 -7.04 -5.15
N GLU A 155 20.36 -6.48 -5.15
CA GLU A 155 21.62 -7.24 -5.31
C GLU A 155 21.92 -8.15 -4.11
N TYR A 156 21.39 -7.83 -2.94
CA TYR A 156 21.53 -8.62 -1.71
C TYR A 156 20.14 -9.00 -1.25
N ASP A 157 19.78 -10.22 -1.37
CA ASP A 157 18.49 -10.86 -1.08
C ASP A 157 17.96 -10.59 0.35
N VAL A 158 17.91 -9.33 0.77
CA VAL A 158 17.24 -8.93 2.02
C VAL A 158 15.75 -8.96 1.76
N ILE A 159 15.06 -9.95 2.29
CA ILE A 159 13.63 -10.16 2.11
C ILE A 159 12.89 -9.41 3.23
N GLU A 160 12.34 -8.25 2.91
CA GLU A 160 11.66 -7.36 3.86
C GLU A 160 10.13 -7.36 3.67
N GLY A 161 9.51 -8.52 3.67
CA GLY A 161 8.06 -8.65 3.55
C GLY A 161 7.64 -9.60 2.44
N GLU A 162 6.39 -9.47 1.99
CA GLU A 162 5.80 -10.28 0.92
C GLU A 162 5.42 -9.39 -0.26
N GLU A 163 5.46 -9.94 -1.47
CA GLU A 163 5.08 -9.24 -2.70
C GLU A 163 3.62 -8.76 -2.65
N ILE A 164 3.40 -7.49 -2.97
CA ILE A 164 2.05 -6.92 -3.08
C ILE A 164 1.60 -7.00 -4.54
N LYS A 165 0.53 -7.75 -4.78
CA LYS A 165 -0.03 -8.04 -6.11
C LYS A 165 -0.23 -6.81 -7.01
N TYR A 166 -0.52 -5.65 -6.42
CA TYR A 166 -0.66 -4.40 -7.15
C TYR A 166 0.59 -4.05 -7.96
N PHE A 167 1.77 -4.34 -7.43
CA PHE A 167 3.05 -4.01 -8.04
C PHE A 167 3.60 -5.08 -8.99
N GLU A 168 2.92 -6.21 -9.21
CA GLU A 168 3.22 -7.14 -10.31
C GLU A 168 3.18 -6.39 -11.66
N ASN A 169 2.27 -5.44 -11.81
CA ASN A 169 2.29 -4.50 -12.91
C ASN A 169 3.28 -3.37 -12.61
N TYR A 170 4.41 -3.38 -13.28
CA TYR A 170 5.49 -2.42 -13.08
C TYR A 170 5.08 -0.94 -13.27
N HIS A 171 4.06 -0.64 -14.06
CA HIS A 171 3.53 0.74 -14.22
C HIS A 171 2.94 1.29 -12.92
N ASN A 172 2.50 0.43 -12.00
CA ASN A 172 1.92 0.81 -10.72
C ASN A 172 2.95 1.34 -9.72
N ARG A 173 4.25 1.17 -10.00
CA ARG A 173 5.35 1.74 -9.20
C ARG A 173 5.57 3.23 -9.44
N LEU A 174 4.94 3.77 -10.50
CA LEU A 174 5.01 5.20 -10.81
C LEU A 174 4.44 6.03 -9.66
N CYS A 175 5.20 7.03 -9.21
CA CYS A 175 4.73 8.03 -8.28
C CYS A 175 4.82 9.43 -8.89
N LEU A 176 3.86 10.27 -8.55
CA LEU A 176 3.81 11.64 -9.02
C LEU A 176 3.99 12.62 -7.84
N LEU A 177 4.53 13.77 -8.16
CA LEU A 177 4.53 14.97 -7.33
C LEU A 177 4.11 16.14 -8.21
N ASP A 178 3.00 16.78 -7.88
CA ASP A 178 2.40 17.86 -8.70
C ASP A 178 2.19 17.44 -10.17
N GLY A 179 1.74 16.20 -10.37
CA GLY A 179 1.48 15.62 -11.68
C GLY A 179 2.72 15.26 -12.51
N LYS A 180 3.92 15.35 -11.94
CA LYS A 180 5.19 14.98 -12.58
C LYS A 180 5.78 13.73 -11.95
N PRO A 181 6.35 12.82 -12.76
CA PRO A 181 7.08 11.67 -12.23
C PRO A 181 8.21 12.09 -11.30
N ILE A 182 8.32 11.39 -10.17
CA ILE A 182 9.38 11.61 -9.18
C ILE A 182 9.93 10.26 -8.70
N THR A 183 11.22 10.25 -8.38
CA THR A 183 11.85 9.15 -7.64
C THR A 183 11.37 9.18 -6.20
N TRP A 184 10.96 8.04 -5.67
CA TRP A 184 10.51 7.92 -4.29
C TRP A 184 11.25 6.80 -3.54
N MET A 185 11.41 6.98 -2.23
CA MET A 185 12.25 6.12 -1.40
C MET A 185 11.50 4.91 -0.86
N LEU A 186 12.24 3.83 -0.70
CA LEU A 186 11.82 2.60 -0.03
C LEU A 186 12.59 2.43 1.30
N ARG A 187 12.12 1.52 2.17
CA ARG A 187 12.84 1.22 3.42
C ARG A 187 14.03 0.29 3.23
N THR A 188 14.07 -0.46 2.12
CA THR A 188 15.14 -1.41 1.83
C THR A 188 16.44 -0.70 1.49
N PRO A 189 17.54 -0.97 2.19
CA PRO A 189 18.86 -0.44 1.86
C PRO A 189 19.46 -1.12 0.64
N ASP A 190 20.30 -0.38 -0.09
CA ASP A 190 21.22 -0.96 -1.10
C ASP A 190 22.48 -1.51 -0.42
N ASN A 191 23.37 -2.10 -1.21
CA ASN A 191 24.61 -2.79 -0.79
C ASN A 191 25.58 -1.98 0.06
N TYR A 192 25.39 -0.67 0.16
CA TYR A 192 26.29 0.20 0.93
C TYR A 192 25.54 0.79 2.14
N ALA A 193 26.21 0.85 3.27
CA ALA A 193 25.65 1.37 4.51
C ALA A 193 25.10 2.80 4.44
N VAL A 194 25.37 3.53 3.36
CA VAL A 194 24.91 4.91 3.11
C VAL A 194 23.94 5.02 1.94
N SER A 195 23.66 3.92 1.25
CA SER A 195 22.79 3.89 0.06
C SER A 195 21.44 3.28 0.37
N LEU A 196 20.45 3.64 -0.43
CA LEU A 196 19.08 3.18 -0.34
C LEU A 196 18.59 2.70 -1.70
N ASN A 197 17.53 1.93 -1.70
CA ASN A 197 16.79 1.61 -2.91
C ASN A 197 15.65 2.61 -3.12
N TYR A 198 15.55 3.10 -4.36
CA TYR A 198 14.44 3.96 -4.80
C TYR A 198 13.80 3.40 -6.06
N VAL A 199 12.54 3.68 -6.27
CA VAL A 199 11.89 3.43 -7.55
C VAL A 199 11.98 4.68 -8.41
N TYR A 200 12.72 4.62 -9.52
CA TYR A 200 12.79 5.69 -10.48
C TYR A 200 11.60 5.64 -11.45
N THR A 201 10.94 6.77 -11.64
CA THR A 201 9.65 6.82 -12.33
C THR A 201 9.74 7.02 -13.84
N GLY A 202 10.84 7.58 -14.36
CA GLY A 202 10.95 7.93 -15.78
C GLY A 202 10.98 6.71 -16.71
N GLU A 203 11.73 5.68 -16.33
CA GLU A 203 11.87 4.42 -17.08
C GLU A 203 11.46 3.21 -16.26
N ASN A 204 10.80 3.44 -15.13
CA ASN A 204 10.37 2.40 -14.20
C ASN A 204 11.51 1.49 -13.70
N ARG A 205 12.68 2.08 -13.49
CA ARG A 205 13.86 1.37 -13.03
C ARG A 205 14.13 1.64 -11.56
N LEU A 206 14.59 0.61 -10.88
CA LEU A 206 15.20 0.74 -9.57
C LEU A 206 16.52 1.51 -9.69
N THR A 207 16.76 2.45 -8.80
CA THR A 207 18.00 3.18 -8.67
C THR A 207 18.39 3.32 -7.21
N ALA A 208 19.67 3.26 -6.92
CA ALA A 208 20.20 3.53 -5.61
C ALA A 208 20.68 4.98 -5.51
N GLN A 209 20.42 5.61 -4.38
CA GLN A 209 20.89 6.96 -4.05
C GLN A 209 21.43 7.00 -2.61
N ASN A 210 22.18 8.04 -2.28
CA ASN A 210 22.65 8.19 -0.91
C ASN A 210 21.52 8.56 0.04
N ALA A 211 21.60 8.11 1.28
CA ALA A 211 20.58 8.36 2.30
C ALA A 211 20.35 9.86 2.58
N PHE A 212 21.36 10.70 2.36
CA PHE A 212 21.26 12.15 2.53
C PHE A 212 20.69 12.90 1.32
N ASP A 213 20.52 12.24 0.17
CA ASP A 213 19.84 12.82 -0.98
C ASP A 213 18.35 12.87 -0.75
N SER A 214 17.70 13.93 -1.23
CA SER A 214 16.27 14.09 -1.07
C SER A 214 15.50 13.38 -2.16
N ALA A 215 14.45 12.63 -1.77
CA ALA A 215 13.55 11.94 -2.68
C ALA A 215 12.09 12.09 -2.23
N GLY A 216 11.15 11.66 -3.08
CA GLY A 216 9.73 11.61 -2.74
C GLY A 216 9.45 10.63 -1.60
N VAL A 217 8.50 10.98 -0.76
CA VAL A 217 8.02 10.13 0.34
C VAL A 217 6.60 9.69 0.04
N ARG A 218 6.36 8.39 0.11
CA ARG A 218 5.06 7.77 -0.13
C ARG A 218 4.67 6.93 1.08
N PRO A 219 4.01 7.53 2.10
CA PRO A 219 3.68 6.84 3.33
C PRO A 219 2.66 5.71 3.12
N ALA A 220 2.87 4.61 3.85
CA ALA A 220 1.95 3.50 3.97
C ALA A 220 1.52 3.30 5.42
N PHE A 221 0.31 2.82 5.65
CA PHE A 221 -0.22 2.44 6.95
C PHE A 221 -1.35 1.43 6.82
N CYS A 222 -1.71 0.78 7.92
CA CYS A 222 -2.84 -0.14 7.96
C CYS A 222 -3.97 0.40 8.83
N ILE A 223 -5.19 -0.01 8.49
CA ILE A 223 -6.40 0.16 9.32
C ILE A 223 -7.14 -1.16 9.41
N ASP A 224 -8.02 -1.31 10.40
CA ASP A 224 -8.87 -2.49 10.55
C ASP A 224 -9.68 -2.76 9.27
N SER A 225 -9.62 -3.98 8.75
CA SER A 225 -10.25 -4.41 7.49
C SER A 225 -11.77 -4.26 7.48
N SER A 226 -12.40 -4.27 8.65
CA SER A 226 -13.85 -4.05 8.83
C SER A 226 -14.25 -2.58 8.90
N THR A 227 -13.27 -1.65 8.84
CA THR A 227 -13.55 -0.21 8.87
C THR A 227 -14.51 0.17 7.76
N LYS A 228 -15.66 0.74 8.15
CA LYS A 228 -16.67 1.23 7.20
C LYS A 228 -16.14 2.45 6.48
N ILE A 229 -16.38 2.48 5.18
CA ILE A 229 -16.09 3.62 4.31
C ILE A 229 -17.38 4.25 3.83
N LEU A 230 -17.35 5.55 3.56
CA LEU A 230 -18.50 6.29 3.07
C LEU A 230 -18.33 6.55 1.57
N TYR A 231 -19.35 6.17 0.81
CA TYR A 231 -19.46 6.56 -0.59
C TYR A 231 -20.18 7.92 -0.68
N GLU A 232 -19.51 8.92 -1.22
CA GLU A 232 -20.06 10.26 -1.30
C GLU A 232 -19.89 10.89 -2.69
N LYS A 233 -20.83 11.79 -3.03
CA LYS A 233 -20.76 12.62 -4.23
C LYS A 233 -20.21 13.98 -3.87
N TYR A 234 -19.30 14.47 -4.72
CA TYR A 234 -18.73 15.82 -4.57
C TYR A 234 -18.63 16.50 -5.95
N SER A 235 -18.19 17.75 -5.99
CA SER A 235 -18.13 18.52 -7.25
C SER A 235 -17.21 17.92 -8.32
N GLY A 236 -16.25 17.07 -7.94
CA GLY A 236 -15.31 16.37 -8.83
C GLY A 236 -15.75 14.97 -9.24
N GLY A 237 -16.90 14.45 -8.77
CA GLY A 237 -17.37 13.10 -9.06
C GLY A 237 -17.87 12.34 -7.85
N GLU A 238 -17.47 11.10 -7.75
CA GLU A 238 -17.80 10.18 -6.66
C GLU A 238 -16.52 9.64 -6.03
N ARG A 239 -16.55 9.33 -4.72
CA ARG A 239 -15.38 8.79 -4.01
C ARG A 239 -15.78 8.01 -2.76
N PHE A 240 -14.89 7.12 -2.33
CA PHE A 240 -14.92 6.53 -0.99
C PHE A 240 -14.08 7.38 -0.04
N VAL A 241 -14.52 7.48 1.22
CA VAL A 241 -13.86 8.27 2.27
C VAL A 241 -13.75 7.45 3.54
N VAL A 242 -12.59 7.46 4.19
CA VAL A 242 -12.40 7.01 5.57
C VAL A 242 -12.69 8.19 6.50
N LYS A 243 -13.54 7.95 7.52
CA LYS A 243 -13.87 8.95 8.56
C LYS A 243 -13.62 8.39 9.94
#